data_acce02634c8f4411e04f081fc38794b0
#
_entry.id   acce02634c8f4411e04f081fc38794b0
#
_cell.length_a   1.000
_cell.length_b   1.000
_cell.length_c   1.000
_cell.angle_alpha   90.00
_cell.angle_beta   90.00
_cell.angle_gamma   90.00
#
_symmetry.space_group_name_H-M   'P 1'
#
loop_
_entity.id
_entity.type
_entity.pdbx_description
1 polymer ?
#
loop_
_entity_poly.entity_id
_entity_poly.type
_entity_poly.pdbx_seq_one_letter_code
_entity_poly.pdbx_strand_id
1 'polypeptide(L)'
;MRAVEDALGITIPDNARIIRNIISGIQYVQDHVIHFYHLHALDWVDIVSALSADPAKTSALAQSISDWSKSSTDYFKTVQNKIKAFVENGQLGPFANGYWAIPHTNCPLKQT
;
A
#
# COMPACT_ATOMS: atom_id res chain seq x y z
N MET A 1 -28.21 -10.81 -0.66
CA MET A 1 -28.52 -11.90 -1.61
C MET A 1 -28.83 -13.20 -0.86
N ARG A 2 -27.91 -13.79 -0.10
CA ARG A 2 -28.17 -15.01 0.69
C ARG A 2 -29.38 -14.93 1.63
N ALA A 3 -29.52 -13.82 2.36
CA ALA A 3 -30.68 -13.62 3.26
C ALA A 3 -32.04 -13.62 2.53
N VAL A 4 -32.08 -13.11 1.30
CA VAL A 4 -33.30 -13.11 0.48
C VAL A 4 -33.60 -14.51 -0.03
N GLU A 5 -32.57 -15.25 -0.45
CA GLU A 5 -32.72 -16.66 -0.90
C GLU A 5 -33.21 -17.54 0.24
N ASP A 6 -32.66 -17.35 1.44
CA ASP A 6 -33.07 -18.07 2.64
C ASP A 6 -34.51 -17.75 3.01
N ALA A 7 -34.89 -16.47 3.01
CA ALA A 7 -36.24 -16.01 3.31
C ALA A 7 -37.29 -16.53 2.30
N LEU A 8 -36.90 -16.72 1.05
CA LEU A 8 -37.78 -17.20 -0.03
C LEU A 8 -37.67 -18.72 -0.28
N GLY A 9 -36.82 -19.44 0.44
CA GLY A 9 -36.56 -20.86 0.25
C GLY A 9 -35.97 -21.20 -1.12
N ILE A 10 -35.20 -20.29 -1.72
CA ILE A 10 -34.63 -20.48 -3.06
C ILE A 10 -33.35 -21.31 -2.97
N THR A 11 -33.31 -22.41 -3.71
CA THR A 11 -32.10 -23.23 -3.89
C THR A 11 -31.38 -22.79 -5.17
N ILE A 12 -30.11 -22.37 -5.04
CA ILE A 12 -29.27 -21.97 -6.18
C ILE A 12 -28.49 -23.18 -6.73
N PRO A 13 -28.22 -23.25 -8.05
CA PRO A 13 -27.34 -24.25 -8.64
C PRO A 13 -25.93 -24.20 -8.07
N ASP A 14 -25.23 -25.33 -8.01
CA ASP A 14 -23.88 -25.43 -7.48
C ASP A 14 -22.90 -24.52 -8.20
N ASN A 15 -22.98 -24.41 -9.51
CA ASN A 15 -22.11 -23.49 -10.27
C ASN A 15 -22.31 -22.03 -9.86
N ALA A 16 -23.53 -21.59 -9.61
CA ALA A 16 -23.78 -20.24 -9.12
C ALA A 16 -23.17 -20.01 -7.73
N ARG A 17 -23.25 -21.02 -6.86
CA ARG A 17 -22.63 -21.00 -5.53
C ARG A 17 -21.12 -20.92 -5.62
N ILE A 18 -20.48 -21.69 -6.50
CA ILE A 18 -19.04 -21.67 -6.73
C ILE A 18 -18.59 -20.30 -7.24
N ILE A 19 -19.26 -19.76 -8.27
CA ILE A 19 -18.96 -18.44 -8.83
C ILE A 19 -19.04 -17.36 -7.76
N ARG A 20 -20.08 -17.36 -6.93
CA ARG A 20 -20.23 -16.40 -5.83
C ARG A 20 -19.12 -16.55 -4.79
N ASN A 21 -18.68 -17.75 -4.49
CA ASN A 21 -17.58 -17.98 -3.56
C ASN A 21 -16.25 -17.47 -4.13
N ILE A 22 -16.01 -17.64 -5.43
CA ILE A 22 -14.84 -17.08 -6.10
C ILE A 22 -14.85 -15.55 -6.03
N ILE A 23 -15.98 -14.91 -6.35
CA ILE A 23 -16.12 -13.45 -6.28
C ILE A 23 -15.86 -12.96 -4.85
N SER A 24 -16.44 -13.60 -3.86
CA SER A 24 -16.23 -13.26 -2.45
C SER A 24 -14.79 -13.48 -2.01
N GLY A 25 -14.13 -14.53 -2.50
CA GLY A 25 -12.72 -14.81 -2.24
C GLY A 25 -11.80 -13.74 -2.85
N ILE A 26 -12.07 -13.31 -4.07
CA ILE A 26 -11.32 -12.23 -4.72
C ILE A 26 -11.51 -10.91 -3.97
N GLN A 27 -12.74 -10.59 -3.56
CA GLN A 27 -12.99 -9.41 -2.74
C GLN A 27 -12.24 -9.47 -1.42
N TYR A 28 -12.22 -10.62 -0.75
CA TYR A 28 -11.46 -10.81 0.49
C TYR A 28 -9.97 -10.50 0.29
N VAL A 29 -9.36 -11.01 -0.78
CA VAL A 29 -7.94 -10.72 -1.10
C VAL A 29 -7.74 -9.24 -1.38
N GLN A 30 -8.62 -8.63 -2.18
CA GLN A 30 -8.58 -7.20 -2.49
C GLN A 30 -8.64 -6.35 -1.23
N ASP A 31 -9.57 -6.64 -0.32
CA ASP A 31 -9.74 -5.87 0.91
C ASP A 31 -8.50 -5.97 1.81
N HIS A 32 -7.86 -7.13 1.89
CA HIS A 32 -6.61 -7.30 2.64
C HIS A 32 -5.45 -6.52 2.02
N VAL A 33 -5.33 -6.52 0.70
CA VAL A 33 -4.30 -5.74 0.00
C VAL A 33 -4.53 -4.24 0.21
N ILE A 34 -5.76 -3.77 0.07
CA ILE A 34 -6.11 -2.36 0.31
C ILE A 34 -5.81 -1.98 1.77
N HIS A 35 -6.23 -2.80 2.72
CA HIS A 35 -5.99 -2.56 4.14
C HIS A 35 -4.49 -2.46 4.44
N PHE A 36 -3.69 -3.40 3.92
CA PHE A 36 -2.24 -3.38 4.12
C PHE A 36 -1.61 -2.11 3.56
N TYR A 37 -1.88 -1.76 2.28
CA TYR A 37 -1.22 -0.62 1.64
C TYR A 37 -1.78 0.74 2.05
N HIS A 38 -3.08 0.88 2.25
CA HIS A 38 -3.68 2.18 2.52
C HIS A 38 -3.83 2.49 4.00
N LEU A 39 -3.97 1.49 4.85
CA LEU A 39 -4.21 1.68 6.27
C LEU A 39 -3.00 1.32 7.13
N HIS A 40 -2.22 0.31 6.75
CA HIS A 40 -1.11 -0.18 7.57
C HIS A 40 0.29 0.12 7.03
N ALA A 41 0.45 0.48 5.75
CA ALA A 41 1.78 0.66 5.18
C ALA A 41 2.63 1.66 5.95
N LEU A 42 2.03 2.77 6.41
CA LEU A 42 2.72 3.81 7.17
C LEU A 42 3.06 3.40 8.61
N ASP A 43 2.50 2.32 9.13
CA ASP A 43 2.91 1.75 10.41
C ASP A 43 4.31 1.09 10.31
N TRP A 44 4.69 0.64 9.13
CA TRP A 44 5.90 -0.14 8.87
C TRP A 44 6.94 0.60 8.03
N VAL A 45 6.49 1.53 7.19
CA VAL A 45 7.32 2.22 6.20
C VAL A 45 7.29 3.72 6.43
N ASP A 46 8.47 4.31 6.53
CA ASP A 46 8.67 5.75 6.48
C ASP A 46 8.93 6.18 5.02
N ILE A 47 8.04 7.02 4.48
CA ILE A 47 8.14 7.50 3.10
C ILE A 47 9.45 8.26 2.85
N VAL A 48 9.89 9.06 3.82
CA VAL A 48 11.11 9.87 3.72
C VAL A 48 12.37 9.00 3.69
N SER A 49 12.33 7.80 4.26
CA SER A 49 13.44 6.85 4.21
C SER A 49 13.82 6.43 2.79
N ALA A 50 12.89 6.54 1.82
CA ALA A 50 13.18 6.30 0.42
C ALA A 50 14.25 7.23 -0.16
N LEU A 51 14.46 8.42 0.45
CA LEU A 51 15.50 9.36 0.03
C LEU A 51 16.91 8.85 0.33
N SER A 52 17.07 7.97 1.31
CA SER A 52 18.34 7.34 1.68
C SER A 52 18.63 6.05 0.93
N ALA A 53 17.63 5.50 0.21
CA ALA A 53 17.78 4.26 -0.53
C ALA A 53 18.69 4.45 -1.76
N ASP A 54 19.49 3.43 -2.09
CA ASP A 54 20.28 3.39 -3.34
C ASP A 54 19.38 2.93 -4.50
N PRO A 55 19.12 3.80 -5.50
CA PRO A 55 18.24 3.44 -6.63
C PRO A 55 18.74 2.26 -7.44
N ALA A 56 20.08 2.06 -7.54
CA ALA A 56 20.63 0.95 -8.30
C ALA A 56 20.40 -0.38 -7.58
N LYS A 57 20.63 -0.42 -6.26
CA LYS A 57 20.34 -1.61 -5.45
C LYS A 57 18.85 -1.91 -5.41
N THR A 58 18.00 -0.89 -5.29
CA THR A 58 16.55 -1.03 -5.33
C THR A 58 16.08 -1.59 -6.67
N SER A 59 16.65 -1.10 -7.77
CA SER A 59 16.37 -1.60 -9.12
C SER A 59 16.76 -3.07 -9.27
N ALA A 60 17.96 -3.44 -8.85
CA ALA A 60 18.42 -4.83 -8.90
C ALA A 60 17.52 -5.77 -8.08
N LEU A 61 17.13 -5.35 -6.88
CA LEU A 61 16.21 -6.12 -6.03
C LEU A 61 14.83 -6.24 -6.69
N ALA A 62 14.26 -5.16 -7.20
CA ALA A 62 12.95 -5.18 -7.84
C ALA A 62 12.93 -6.12 -9.05
N GLN A 63 13.96 -6.09 -9.89
CA GLN A 63 14.11 -6.96 -11.06
C GLN A 63 14.35 -8.44 -10.70
N SER A 64 14.90 -8.71 -9.52
CA SER A 64 15.05 -10.09 -9.03
C SER A 64 13.75 -10.72 -8.54
N ILE A 65 12.75 -9.88 -8.22
CA ILE A 65 11.46 -10.32 -7.65
C ILE A 65 10.35 -10.35 -8.70
N SER A 66 10.38 -9.43 -9.67
CA SER A 66 9.28 -9.20 -10.61
C SER A 66 9.76 -8.64 -11.94
N ASP A 67 9.08 -9.05 -13.02
CA ASP A 67 9.26 -8.51 -14.38
C ASP A 67 8.53 -7.17 -14.60
N TRP A 68 8.18 -6.48 -13.55
CA TRP A 68 7.47 -5.20 -13.65
C TRP A 68 8.30 -4.16 -14.40
N SER A 69 7.74 -3.57 -15.44
CA SER A 69 8.45 -2.68 -16.37
C SER A 69 8.98 -1.38 -15.71
N LYS A 70 8.40 -0.95 -14.58
CA LYS A 70 8.83 0.26 -13.87
C LYS A 70 9.78 -0.08 -12.72
N SER A 71 10.83 -0.83 -13.02
CA SER A 71 11.85 -1.27 -12.04
C SER A 71 13.25 -0.76 -12.36
N SER A 72 13.39 0.18 -13.30
CA SER A 72 14.70 0.74 -13.67
C SER A 72 15.26 1.68 -12.60
N THR A 73 16.59 1.83 -12.58
CA THR A 73 17.28 2.79 -11.70
C THR A 73 16.77 4.22 -11.89
N ASP A 74 16.52 4.62 -13.13
CA ASP A 74 16.03 5.97 -13.44
C ASP A 74 14.59 6.19 -12.99
N TYR A 75 13.76 5.13 -13.00
CA TYR A 75 12.44 5.20 -12.40
C TYR A 75 12.52 5.49 -10.89
N PHE A 76 13.35 4.76 -10.16
CA PHE A 76 13.52 4.99 -8.72
C PHE A 76 14.13 6.35 -8.40
N LYS A 77 15.07 6.85 -9.18
CA LYS A 77 15.55 8.24 -9.06
C LYS A 77 14.43 9.27 -9.26
N THR A 78 13.56 9.03 -10.24
CA THR A 78 12.42 9.91 -10.49
C THR A 78 11.46 9.90 -9.31
N VAL A 79 11.20 8.75 -8.69
CA VAL A 79 10.38 8.63 -7.48
C VAL A 79 11.03 9.38 -6.32
N GLN A 80 12.32 9.22 -6.09
CA GLN A 80 13.04 9.95 -5.04
C GLN A 80 12.95 11.47 -5.23
N ASN A 81 13.13 11.96 -6.45
CA ASN A 81 13.01 13.38 -6.74
C ASN A 81 11.61 13.93 -6.46
N LYS A 82 10.56 13.14 -6.75
CA LYS A 82 9.18 13.52 -6.39
C LYS A 82 8.98 13.58 -4.88
N ILE A 83 9.47 12.57 -4.14
CA ILE A 83 9.38 12.56 -2.68
C ILE A 83 10.13 13.76 -2.09
N LYS A 84 11.34 14.03 -2.59
CA LYS A 84 12.13 15.19 -2.18
C LYS A 84 11.36 16.50 -2.36
N ALA A 85 10.75 16.70 -3.52
CA ALA A 85 9.91 17.87 -3.80
C ALA A 85 8.71 17.97 -2.84
N PHE A 86 8.06 16.85 -2.50
CA PHE A 86 6.96 16.85 -1.53
C PHE A 86 7.40 17.16 -0.10
N VAL A 87 8.61 16.77 0.29
CA VAL A 87 9.18 17.16 1.58
C VAL A 87 9.49 18.66 1.60
N GLU A 88 10.16 19.17 0.56
CA GLU A 88 10.59 20.56 0.46
C GLU A 88 9.41 21.54 0.40
N ASN A 89 8.31 21.19 -0.23
CA ASN A 89 7.12 22.05 -0.32
C ASN A 89 6.10 21.85 0.81
N GLY A 90 6.39 20.96 1.78
CA GLY A 90 5.55 20.70 2.94
C GLY A 90 4.27 19.90 2.66
N GLN A 91 4.07 19.38 1.45
CA GLN A 91 2.86 18.64 1.09
C GLN A 91 2.68 17.33 1.85
N LEU A 92 3.77 16.73 2.35
CA LEU A 92 3.67 15.53 3.17
C LEU A 92 3.08 15.80 4.56
N GLY A 93 3.18 17.04 5.07
CA GLY A 93 2.66 17.37 6.39
C GLY A 93 3.17 16.40 7.46
N PRO A 94 2.27 15.81 8.29
CA PRO A 94 2.65 14.86 9.33
C PRO A 94 3.28 13.56 8.80
N PHE A 95 3.05 13.21 7.53
CA PHE A 95 3.62 12.02 6.89
C PHE A 95 5.08 12.18 6.47
N ALA A 96 5.68 13.34 6.69
CA ALA A 96 7.13 13.54 6.55
C ALA A 96 7.94 12.78 7.62
N ASN A 97 7.27 12.26 8.65
CA ASN A 97 7.88 11.44 9.70
C ASN A 97 7.18 10.09 9.79
N GLY A 98 7.93 9.03 10.08
CA GLY A 98 7.35 7.72 10.30
C GLY A 98 6.38 7.74 11.49
N TYR A 99 5.28 7.01 11.37
CA TYR A 99 4.24 6.93 12.41
C TYR A 99 4.81 6.54 13.78
N TRP A 100 5.73 5.60 13.81
CA TRP A 100 6.41 5.13 15.04
C TRP A 100 7.49 6.07 15.56
N ALA A 101 7.89 7.09 14.80
CA ALA A 101 8.80 8.12 15.26
C ALA A 101 8.11 9.18 16.12
N ILE A 102 6.79 9.17 16.24
CA ILE A 102 6.00 10.13 17.03
C ILE A 102 6.45 10.25 18.50
N PRO A 103 6.85 9.17 19.20
CA PRO A 103 7.39 9.31 20.56
C PRO A 103 8.83 9.81 20.59
N HIS A 104 9.54 9.84 19.48
CA HIS A 104 10.93 10.21 19.39
C HIS A 104 11.10 11.68 18.94
N THR A 105 12.26 12.23 19.18
CA THR A 105 12.63 13.65 19.14
C THR A 105 12.32 14.43 17.87
N ASN A 106 11.86 13.78 16.80
CA ASN A 106 11.63 14.40 15.49
C ASN A 106 10.15 14.59 15.12
N CYS A 107 9.23 14.47 16.06
CA CYS A 107 7.81 14.76 15.80
C CYS A 107 7.61 16.28 15.68
N PRO A 108 7.13 16.79 14.53
CA PRO A 108 6.89 18.23 14.34
C PRO A 108 5.90 18.80 15.37
N LEU A 109 5.02 17.96 15.93
CA LEU A 109 4.06 18.37 16.98
C LEU A 109 4.71 18.66 18.34
N LYS A 110 6.01 18.35 18.52
CA LYS A 110 6.77 18.68 19.72
C LYS A 110 7.61 19.97 19.59
N GLN A 111 7.58 20.62 18.43
CA GLN A 111 8.35 21.85 18.18
C GLN A 111 7.51 23.13 18.32
N THR A 112 6.23 23.00 18.69
CA THR A 112 5.36 24.10 19.09
C THR A 112 5.10 24.09 20.59
#